data_3d078ee0db55b52ae6a636706b37c1ca
#
_entry.id   3d078ee0db55b52ae6a636706b37c1ca
#
_cell.length_a   1.000
_cell.length_b   1.000
_cell.length_c   1.000
_cell.angle_alpha   90.00
_cell.angle_beta   90.00
_cell.angle_gamma   90.00
#
_symmetry.space_group_name_H-M   'P 1'
#
loop_
_entity.id
_entity.type
_entity.pdbx_description
1 polymer ?
#
loop_
_entity_poly.entity_id
_entity_poly.type
_entity_poly.pdbx_seq_one_letter_code
_entity_poly.pdbx_strand_id
1 'polypeptide(L)'
;MDFIVLILFVAFGYLIKQWIFNVKRKRRRKYYNEVYLKSDAWRRKRYIVLKRDNWLCVYCGEKATQVHHKRYAKKNIGREPIKWLQSVCRKCHNNLHT
;
A
#
# COMPACT_ATOMS: atom_id res chain seq x y z
N MET A 1 -7.64 -23.93 37.92
CA MET A 1 -7.68 -23.90 36.46
C MET A 1 -6.42 -24.56 35.93
N ASP A 2 -6.60 -25.45 34.98
CA ASP A 2 -5.47 -26.16 34.39
C ASP A 2 -4.59 -25.22 33.60
N PHE A 3 -3.28 -25.31 33.77
CA PHE A 3 -2.31 -24.51 33.08
C PHE A 3 -2.37 -24.68 31.55
N ILE A 4 -2.70 -25.90 31.09
CA ILE A 4 -2.87 -26.22 29.67
C ILE A 4 -4.07 -25.44 29.09
N VAL A 5 -5.18 -25.35 29.83
CA VAL A 5 -6.37 -24.61 29.39
C VAL A 5 -6.06 -23.13 29.21
N LEU A 6 -5.25 -22.55 30.12
CA LEU A 6 -4.83 -21.16 30.01
C LEU A 6 -3.98 -20.92 28.77
N ILE A 7 -3.02 -21.82 28.47
CA ILE A 7 -2.18 -21.72 27.27
C ILE A 7 -3.02 -21.79 26.00
N LEU A 8 -4.00 -22.72 25.96
CA LEU A 8 -4.90 -22.84 24.80
C LEU A 8 -5.75 -21.59 24.61
N PHE A 9 -6.18 -20.97 25.68
CA PHE A 9 -6.96 -19.73 25.62
C PHE A 9 -6.17 -18.58 25.04
N VAL A 10 -4.92 -18.41 25.47
CA VAL A 10 -4.02 -17.39 24.97
C VAL A 10 -3.69 -17.63 23.50
N ALA A 11 -3.39 -18.87 23.12
CA ALA A 11 -3.10 -19.24 21.75
C ALA A 11 -4.31 -18.98 20.82
N PHE A 12 -5.51 -19.29 21.27
CA PHE A 12 -6.75 -19.05 20.51
C PHE A 12 -6.97 -17.56 20.30
N GLY A 13 -6.78 -16.75 21.33
CA GLY A 13 -6.88 -15.30 21.23
C GLY A 13 -5.88 -14.69 20.26
N TYR A 14 -4.64 -15.21 20.26
CA TYR A 14 -3.61 -14.80 19.30
C TYR A 14 -4.02 -15.12 17.87
N LEU A 15 -4.54 -16.33 17.62
CA LEU A 15 -4.96 -16.75 16.27
C LEU A 15 -6.12 -15.90 15.75
N ILE A 16 -7.08 -15.57 16.59
CA ILE A 16 -8.19 -14.68 16.24
C ILE A 16 -7.67 -13.30 15.86
N LYS A 17 -6.73 -12.75 16.65
CA LYS A 17 -6.12 -11.46 16.40
C LYS A 17 -5.42 -11.42 15.04
N GLN A 18 -4.66 -12.47 14.74
CA GLN A 18 -3.98 -12.63 13.45
C GLN A 18 -4.97 -12.74 12.29
N TRP A 19 -6.04 -13.49 12.47
CA TRP A 19 -7.08 -13.64 11.45
C TRP A 19 -7.74 -12.30 11.14
N ILE A 20 -8.12 -11.53 12.17
CA ILE A 20 -8.72 -10.19 12.01
C ILE A 20 -7.77 -9.26 11.26
N PHE A 21 -6.50 -9.26 11.66
CA PHE A 21 -5.47 -8.44 11.01
C PHE A 21 -5.35 -8.78 9.52
N ASN A 22 -5.30 -10.07 9.19
CA ASN A 22 -5.15 -10.53 7.80
C ASN A 22 -6.39 -10.18 6.95
N VAL A 23 -7.59 -10.30 7.50
CA VAL A 23 -8.83 -9.95 6.81
C VAL A 23 -8.86 -8.44 6.50
N LYS A 24 -8.52 -7.59 7.48
CA LYS A 24 -8.48 -6.14 7.29
C LYS A 24 -7.44 -5.74 6.25
N ARG A 25 -6.26 -6.35 6.29
CA ARG A 25 -5.20 -6.11 5.32
C ARG A 25 -5.62 -6.48 3.90
N LYS A 26 -6.26 -7.63 3.74
CA LYS A 26 -6.78 -8.11 2.46
C LYS A 26 -7.85 -7.17 1.89
N ARG A 27 -8.76 -6.68 2.73
CA ARG A 27 -9.80 -5.72 2.33
C ARG A 27 -9.20 -4.41 1.85
N ARG A 28 -8.18 -3.87 2.53
CA ARG A 28 -7.50 -2.65 2.12
C ARG A 28 -6.83 -2.81 0.77
N ARG A 29 -6.12 -3.92 0.56
CA ARG A 29 -5.45 -4.23 -0.71
C ARG A 29 -6.45 -4.31 -1.85
N LYS A 30 -7.58 -4.98 -1.62
CA LYS A 30 -8.65 -5.10 -2.61
C LYS A 30 -9.23 -3.73 -2.96
N TYR A 31 -9.49 -2.89 -1.97
CA TYR A 31 -10.00 -1.54 -2.20
C TYR A 31 -9.03 -0.71 -3.04
N TYR A 32 -7.74 -0.71 -2.69
CA TYR A 32 -6.73 -0.01 -3.48
C TYR A 32 -6.75 -0.46 -4.94
N ASN A 33 -6.69 -1.76 -5.17
CA ASN A 33 -6.55 -2.31 -6.52
C ASN A 33 -7.81 -2.17 -7.36
N GLU A 34 -8.99 -2.38 -6.79
CA GLU A 34 -10.24 -2.46 -7.54
C GLU A 34 -10.99 -1.13 -7.59
N VAL A 35 -10.81 -0.26 -6.62
CA VAL A 35 -11.57 0.98 -6.52
C VAL A 35 -10.67 2.20 -6.65
N TYR A 36 -9.72 2.37 -5.72
CA TYR A 36 -8.97 3.61 -5.62
C TYR A 36 -8.06 3.86 -6.81
N LEU A 37 -7.24 2.89 -7.22
CA LEU A 37 -6.29 3.06 -8.32
C LEU A 37 -6.97 3.23 -9.68
N LYS A 38 -8.27 2.97 -9.76
CA LYS A 38 -9.08 3.20 -10.96
C LYS A 38 -9.87 4.50 -10.90
N SER A 39 -9.78 5.25 -9.81
CA SER A 39 -10.57 6.47 -9.61
C SER A 39 -9.95 7.67 -10.31
N ASP A 40 -10.80 8.67 -10.61
CA ASP A 40 -10.32 9.95 -11.15
C ASP A 40 -9.48 10.72 -10.13
N ALA A 41 -9.78 10.58 -8.86
CA ALA A 41 -8.98 11.17 -7.79
C ALA A 41 -7.53 10.67 -7.84
N TRP A 42 -7.32 9.36 -8.04
CA TRP A 42 -6.00 8.80 -8.21
C TRP A 42 -5.31 9.29 -9.48
N ARG A 43 -6.03 9.37 -10.60
CA ARG A 43 -5.48 9.87 -11.86
C ARG A 43 -4.93 11.30 -11.71
N ARG A 44 -5.66 12.18 -11.03
CA ARG A 44 -5.22 13.55 -10.77
C ARG A 44 -3.97 13.56 -9.87
N LYS A 45 -3.98 12.79 -8.81
CA LYS A 45 -2.87 12.69 -7.87
C LYS A 45 -1.62 12.13 -8.55
N ARG A 46 -1.79 11.09 -9.34
CA ARG A 46 -0.73 10.48 -10.15
C ARG A 46 -0.10 11.51 -11.08
N TYR A 47 -0.91 12.28 -11.77
CA TYR A 47 -0.43 13.34 -12.66
C TYR A 47 0.40 14.39 -11.91
N ILE A 48 -0.06 14.83 -10.75
CA ILE A 48 0.66 15.82 -9.93
C ILE A 48 2.03 15.28 -9.52
N VAL A 49 2.11 14.01 -9.11
CA VAL A 49 3.37 13.39 -8.70
C VAL A 49 4.34 13.28 -9.88
N LEU A 50 3.87 12.81 -11.02
CA LEU A 50 4.70 12.69 -12.22
C LEU A 50 5.21 14.05 -12.69
N LYS A 51 4.35 15.06 -12.68
CA LYS A 51 4.74 16.43 -13.05
C LYS A 51 5.77 17.01 -12.08
N ARG A 52 5.59 16.80 -10.76
CA ARG A 52 6.55 17.22 -9.75
C ARG A 52 7.94 16.65 -10.03
N ASP A 53 8.02 15.40 -10.46
CA ASP A 53 9.28 14.69 -10.71
C ASP A 53 9.75 14.81 -12.16
N ASN A 54 9.16 15.74 -12.94
CA ASN A 54 9.51 16.01 -14.34
C ASN A 54 9.39 14.79 -15.24
N TRP A 55 8.50 13.84 -14.90
CA TRP A 55 8.27 12.59 -15.63
C TRP A 55 9.51 11.69 -15.68
N LEU A 56 10.39 11.84 -14.69
CA LEU A 56 11.61 11.05 -14.58
C LEU A 56 11.55 10.15 -13.34
N CYS A 57 12.07 8.93 -13.50
CA CYS A 57 12.20 7.98 -12.39
C CYS A 57 13.16 8.55 -11.33
N VAL A 58 12.71 8.56 -10.07
CA VAL A 58 13.53 9.10 -8.97
C VAL A 58 14.75 8.22 -8.66
N TYR A 59 14.79 6.98 -9.15
CA TYR A 59 15.89 6.06 -8.87
C TYR A 59 16.91 5.98 -10.00
N CYS A 60 16.47 5.93 -11.26
CA CYS A 60 17.38 5.72 -12.38
C CYS A 60 17.41 6.88 -13.39
N GLY A 61 16.52 7.86 -13.28
CA GLY A 61 16.47 8.99 -14.18
C GLY A 61 15.83 8.72 -15.55
N GLU A 62 15.42 7.49 -15.82
CA GLU A 62 14.69 7.15 -17.04
C GLU A 62 13.26 7.70 -16.98
N LYS A 63 12.56 7.65 -18.12
CA LYS A 63 11.16 8.12 -18.18
C LYS A 63 10.30 7.38 -17.19
N ALA A 64 9.60 8.11 -16.33
CA ALA A 64 8.67 7.53 -15.36
C ALA A 64 7.31 7.33 -16.02
N THR A 65 6.72 6.15 -15.77
CA THR A 65 5.39 5.80 -16.28
C THR A 65 4.46 5.38 -15.15
N GLN A 66 4.97 5.20 -13.94
CA GLN A 66 4.23 4.69 -12.79
C GLN A 66 4.53 5.51 -11.55
N VAL A 67 3.63 5.42 -10.56
CA VAL A 67 3.80 6.04 -9.26
C VAL A 67 3.84 4.95 -8.20
N HIS A 68 4.90 4.96 -7.41
CA HIS A 68 5.10 4.01 -6.32
C HIS A 68 4.67 4.62 -4.99
N HIS A 69 3.89 3.87 -4.21
CA HIS A 69 3.57 4.23 -2.85
C HIS A 69 4.68 3.76 -1.92
N LYS A 70 5.44 4.67 -1.34
CA LYS A 70 6.39 4.34 -0.27
C LYS A 70 5.66 3.87 0.98
N ARG A 71 4.44 4.37 1.16
CA ARG A 71 3.58 4.08 2.30
C ARG A 71 2.13 4.11 1.83
N TYR A 72 1.32 3.18 2.32
CA TYR A 72 -0.11 3.11 2.02
C TYR A 72 -0.92 3.61 3.21
N ALA A 73 -1.98 4.38 2.93
CA ALA A 73 -2.91 4.82 3.96
C ALA A 73 -3.72 3.63 4.49
N LYS A 74 -3.83 3.52 5.80
CA LYS A 74 -4.68 2.53 6.46
C LYS A 74 -6.09 3.07 6.67
N LYS A 75 -6.20 4.39 6.83
CA LYS A 75 -7.45 5.14 6.96
C LYS A 75 -7.41 6.29 5.99
N ASN A 76 -8.59 6.78 5.59
CA ASN A 76 -8.70 7.91 4.67
C ASN A 76 -7.92 7.67 3.38
N ILE A 77 -8.15 6.52 2.75
CA ILE A 77 -7.51 6.14 1.49
C ILE A 77 -7.79 7.22 0.44
N GLY A 78 -6.72 7.67 -0.22
CA GLY A 78 -6.80 8.77 -1.19
C GLY A 78 -6.40 10.13 -0.64
N ARG A 79 -6.21 10.26 0.68
CA ARG A 79 -5.76 11.49 1.32
C ARG A 79 -4.31 11.42 1.80
N GLU A 80 -3.56 10.39 1.42
CA GLU A 80 -2.15 10.29 1.74
C GLU A 80 -1.37 11.45 1.14
N PRO A 81 -0.35 11.98 1.87
CA PRO A 81 0.48 13.08 1.36
C PRO A 81 1.23 12.69 0.09
N ILE A 82 1.38 13.64 -0.82
CA ILE A 82 2.13 13.43 -2.07
C ILE A 82 3.57 12.99 -1.81
N LYS A 83 4.15 13.42 -0.69
CA LYS A 83 5.52 13.02 -0.29
C LYS A 83 5.70 11.52 -0.09
N TRP A 84 4.59 10.76 0.08
CA TRP A 84 4.64 9.30 0.19
C TRP A 84 4.69 8.62 -1.17
N LEU A 85 4.59 9.40 -2.25
CA LEU A 85 4.50 8.89 -3.61
C LEU A 85 5.74 9.28 -4.41
N GLN A 86 6.20 8.36 -5.25
CA GLN A 86 7.39 8.56 -6.09
C GLN A 86 7.10 8.18 -7.54
N SER A 87 7.60 8.98 -8.47
CA SER A 87 7.56 8.63 -9.88
C SER A 87 8.66 7.61 -10.18
N VAL A 88 8.30 6.51 -10.84
CA VAL A 88 9.23 5.42 -11.14
C VAL A 88 9.00 4.89 -12.55
N CYS A 89 10.07 4.36 -13.16
CA CYS A 89 9.91 3.59 -14.38
C CYS A 89 9.42 2.17 -14.04
N ARG A 90 8.94 1.46 -15.05
CA ARG A 90 8.42 0.11 -14.86
C ARG A 90 9.45 -0.84 -14.24
N LYS A 91 10.69 -0.77 -14.70
CA LYS A 91 11.76 -1.63 -14.21
C LYS A 91 12.05 -1.41 -12.73
N CYS A 92 12.22 -0.14 -12.31
CA CYS A 92 12.46 0.17 -10.90
C CYS A 92 11.26 -0.17 -10.03
N HIS A 93 10.05 0.08 -10.52
CA HIS A 93 8.82 -0.28 -9.80
C HIS A 93 8.75 -1.78 -9.53
N ASN A 94 9.04 -2.60 -10.54
CA ASN A 94 9.06 -4.04 -10.38
C ASN A 94 10.14 -4.50 -9.38
N ASN A 95 11.31 -3.87 -9.39
CA ASN A 95 12.38 -4.19 -8.45
C ASN A 95 12.01 -3.86 -7.00
N LEU A 96 11.21 -2.82 -6.77
CA LEU A 96 10.76 -2.44 -5.44
C LEU A 96 9.74 -3.43 -4.86
N HIS A 97 9.11 -4.22 -5.69
CA HIS A 97 8.10 -5.21 -5.27
C HIS A 97 8.64 -6.65 -5.22
N THR A 98 9.90 -6.87 -5.47
CA THR A 98 10.53 -8.19 -5.36
C THR A 98 11.07 -8.47 -3.97
#